data_8e8837bbf5f1e9768a69a4a8aa9aad9c
#
_entry.id   8e8837bbf5f1e9768a69a4a8aa9aad9c
#
_cell.length_a   1.000
_cell.length_b   1.000
_cell.length_c   1.000
_cell.angle_alpha   90.00
_cell.angle_beta   90.00
_cell.angle_gamma   90.00
#
_symmetry.space_group_name_H-M   'P 1'
#
loop_
_entity.id
_entity.type
_entity.pdbx_description
1 polymer ?
#
loop_
_entity_poly.entity_id
_entity_poly.type
_entity_poly.pdbx_seq_one_letter_code
_entity_poly.pdbx_strand_id
1 'polypeptide(L)'
;MTAVDTLRGKVRSANAEQISRALYFCLKELGAEDAQAAQVEAIRAERGIPAAEEAAREWNVVMGLLDEMASLLGGQSVTIAEYEELFGLLLRSSDLGHIPQTLDAVVLASAGKMRLDAPDYVFVLGLSEGEFPAAP
;
A
#
# COMPACT_ATOMS: atom_id res chain seq x y z
N MET A 1 16.18 10.97 25.83
CA MET A 1 16.90 10.37 24.70
C MET A 1 15.83 9.81 23.80
N THR A 2 15.56 10.44 22.67
CA THR A 2 14.43 10.07 21.78
C THR A 2 14.81 8.82 20.97
N ALA A 3 13.79 7.99 20.60
CA ALA A 3 13.96 6.79 19.75
C ALA A 3 14.76 7.10 18.48
N VAL A 4 14.58 8.30 17.92
CA VAL A 4 15.31 8.82 16.74
C VAL A 4 16.80 9.01 17.00
N ASP A 5 17.22 9.46 18.20
CA ASP A 5 18.62 9.62 18.54
C ASP A 5 19.33 8.27 18.70
N THR A 6 18.61 7.28 19.19
CA THR A 6 19.09 5.89 19.30
C THR A 6 19.30 5.26 17.91
N LEU A 7 18.41 5.53 16.96
CA LEU A 7 18.57 5.13 15.56
C LEU A 7 19.79 5.80 14.92
N ARG A 8 19.96 7.11 15.06
CA ARG A 8 21.08 7.86 14.49
C ARG A 8 22.45 7.38 14.97
N GLY A 9 22.55 6.95 16.25
CA GLY A 9 23.81 6.50 16.84
C GLY A 9 24.21 5.07 16.45
N LYS A 10 23.24 4.18 16.21
CA LYS A 10 23.48 2.75 15.91
C LYS A 10 23.70 2.42 14.44
N VAL A 11 23.37 3.33 13.50
CA VAL A 11 23.23 3.02 12.08
C VAL A 11 24.39 3.51 11.21
N ARG A 12 25.53 3.88 11.76
CA ARG A 12 26.70 4.31 10.94
C ARG A 12 27.33 3.18 10.10
N SER A 13 27.07 1.92 10.44
CA SER A 13 27.40 0.74 9.63
C SER A 13 26.52 -0.43 10.08
N ALA A 14 25.28 -0.46 9.65
CA ALA A 14 24.35 -1.53 9.94
C ALA A 14 24.00 -2.28 8.64
N ASN A 15 23.67 -3.56 8.76
CA ASN A 15 23.09 -4.27 7.64
C ASN A 15 21.60 -3.95 7.52
N ALA A 16 20.99 -4.25 6.37
CA ALA A 16 19.59 -3.93 6.10
C ALA A 16 18.64 -4.57 7.13
N GLU A 17 18.90 -5.78 7.59
CA GLU A 17 18.11 -6.43 8.64
C GLU A 17 18.11 -5.62 9.95
N GLN A 18 19.27 -5.10 10.36
CA GLN A 18 19.38 -4.29 11.57
C GLN A 18 18.63 -2.97 11.43
N ILE A 19 18.64 -2.36 10.23
CA ILE A 19 17.89 -1.13 9.95
C ILE A 19 16.38 -1.40 9.99
N SER A 20 15.89 -2.44 9.31
CA SER A 20 14.48 -2.83 9.32
C SER A 20 13.99 -3.11 10.74
N ARG A 21 14.77 -3.87 11.51
CA ARG A 21 14.46 -4.19 12.91
C ARG A 21 14.45 -2.94 13.80
N ALA A 22 15.38 -2.01 13.59
CA ALA A 22 15.43 -0.75 14.33
C ALA A 22 14.22 0.15 14.00
N LEU A 23 13.80 0.20 12.73
CA LEU A 23 12.58 0.92 12.31
C LEU A 23 11.33 0.30 12.94
N TYR A 24 11.19 -1.03 12.90
CA TYR A 24 10.07 -1.72 13.55
C TYR A 24 9.96 -1.37 15.04
N PHE A 25 11.07 -1.45 15.78
CA PHE A 25 11.07 -1.09 17.20
C PHE A 25 10.77 0.40 17.43
N CYS A 26 11.27 1.28 16.56
CA CYS A 26 10.95 2.70 16.65
C CYS A 26 9.45 2.96 16.46
N LEU A 27 8.81 2.33 15.46
CA LEU A 27 7.36 2.43 15.24
C LEU A 27 6.58 1.89 16.44
N LYS A 28 7.04 0.79 17.03
CA LYS A 28 6.42 0.21 18.22
C LYS A 28 6.54 1.12 19.46
N GLU A 29 7.73 1.69 19.70
CA GLU A 29 7.95 2.64 20.81
C GLU A 29 7.15 3.94 20.64
N LEU A 30 6.88 4.35 19.40
CA LEU A 30 6.02 5.49 19.08
C LEU A 30 4.53 5.18 19.21
N GLY A 31 4.15 3.93 19.50
CA GLY A 31 2.76 3.51 19.61
C GLY A 31 2.03 3.52 18.25
N ALA A 32 2.76 3.35 17.13
CA ALA A 32 2.19 3.43 15.80
C ALA A 32 1.16 2.32 15.55
N GLU A 33 1.35 1.13 16.12
CA GLU A 33 0.41 0.01 16.03
C GLU A 33 -0.92 0.33 16.71
N ASP A 34 -0.88 0.88 17.94
CA ASP A 34 -2.08 1.26 18.67
C ASP A 34 -2.81 2.43 17.99
N ALA A 35 -2.06 3.41 17.50
CA ALA A 35 -2.60 4.54 16.75
C ALA A 35 -3.29 4.09 15.46
N GLN A 36 -2.70 3.16 14.75
CA GLN A 36 -3.25 2.59 13.52
C GLN A 36 -4.52 1.78 13.82
N ALA A 37 -4.52 0.94 14.87
CA ALA A 37 -5.69 0.20 15.29
C ALA A 37 -6.86 1.13 15.66
N ALA A 38 -6.59 2.20 16.40
CA ALA A 38 -7.59 3.23 16.73
C ALA A 38 -8.12 3.93 15.46
N GLN A 39 -7.26 4.22 14.48
CA GLN A 39 -7.66 4.81 13.22
C GLN A 39 -8.56 3.87 12.40
N VAL A 40 -8.25 2.58 12.34
CA VAL A 40 -9.07 1.56 11.67
C VAL A 40 -10.48 1.49 12.27
N GLU A 41 -10.59 1.51 13.62
CA GLU A 41 -11.89 1.51 14.29
C GLU A 41 -12.67 2.82 14.04
N ALA A 42 -12.01 3.97 13.99
CA ALA A 42 -12.64 5.24 13.63
C ALA A 42 -13.17 5.21 12.18
N ILE A 43 -12.37 4.71 11.23
CA ILE A 43 -12.77 4.54 9.83
C ILE A 43 -13.93 3.55 9.72
N ARG A 44 -13.92 2.47 10.49
CA ARG A 44 -15.02 1.49 10.53
C ARG A 44 -16.34 2.13 10.97
N ALA A 45 -16.29 2.97 12.00
CA ALA A 45 -17.47 3.67 12.50
C ALA A 45 -18.01 4.71 11.51
N GLU A 46 -17.13 5.41 10.80
CA GLU A 46 -17.48 6.51 9.90
C GLU A 46 -17.81 6.04 8.47
N ARG A 47 -17.02 5.11 7.91
CA ARG A 47 -17.05 4.73 6.50
C ARG A 47 -17.37 3.25 6.25
N GLY A 48 -17.55 2.46 7.31
CA GLY A 48 -17.92 1.06 7.26
C GLY A 48 -16.74 0.08 7.15
N ILE A 49 -17.09 -1.21 7.14
CA ILE A 49 -16.14 -2.33 7.17
C ILE A 49 -15.16 -2.31 5.99
N PRO A 50 -15.57 -2.11 4.71
CA PRO A 50 -14.64 -2.18 3.59
C PRO A 50 -13.50 -1.16 3.68
N ALA A 51 -13.79 0.07 4.09
CA ALA A 51 -12.78 1.11 4.25
C ALA A 51 -11.83 0.82 5.42
N ALA A 52 -12.34 0.22 6.51
CA ALA A 52 -11.51 -0.21 7.64
C ALA A 52 -10.56 -1.35 7.26
N GLU A 53 -11.02 -2.33 6.46
CA GLU A 53 -10.18 -3.42 5.97
C GLU A 53 -9.08 -2.93 5.02
N GLU A 54 -9.38 -1.91 4.21
CA GLU A 54 -8.40 -1.25 3.35
C GLU A 54 -7.31 -0.58 4.19
N ALA A 55 -7.68 0.24 5.17
CA ALA A 55 -6.75 0.89 6.08
C ALA A 55 -5.90 -0.12 6.87
N ALA A 56 -6.46 -1.25 7.28
CA ALA A 56 -5.71 -2.32 7.94
C ALA A 56 -4.70 -3.00 7.00
N ARG A 57 -5.01 -3.12 5.69
CA ARG A 57 -4.08 -3.67 4.69
C ARG A 57 -2.87 -2.79 4.47
N GLU A 58 -3.02 -1.46 4.51
CA GLU A 58 -1.90 -0.52 4.36
C GLU A 58 -0.81 -0.77 5.39
N TRP A 59 -1.18 -0.98 6.65
CA TRP A 59 -0.23 -1.32 7.71
C TRP A 59 0.51 -2.62 7.44
N ASN A 60 -0.22 -3.65 7.03
CA ASN A 60 0.36 -4.96 6.71
C ASN A 60 1.34 -4.88 5.54
N VAL A 61 1.07 -4.04 4.53
CA VAL A 61 1.99 -3.79 3.43
C VAL A 61 3.29 -3.17 3.94
N VAL A 62 3.23 -2.14 4.77
CA VAL A 62 4.44 -1.50 5.34
C VAL A 62 5.25 -2.51 6.15
N MET A 63 4.61 -3.32 6.99
CA MET A 63 5.29 -4.35 7.77
C MET A 63 5.92 -5.42 6.86
N GLY A 64 5.19 -5.87 5.83
CA GLY A 64 5.69 -6.82 4.84
C GLY A 64 6.90 -6.29 4.08
N LEU A 65 6.93 -4.99 3.72
CA LEU A 65 8.08 -4.37 3.07
C LEU A 65 9.33 -4.30 3.97
N LEU A 66 9.15 -4.09 5.27
CA LEU A 66 10.27 -4.15 6.23
C LEU A 66 10.86 -5.56 6.30
N ASP A 67 10.00 -6.59 6.31
CA ASP A 67 10.43 -7.99 6.29
C ASP A 67 11.11 -8.35 4.95
N GLU A 68 10.59 -7.85 3.84
CA GLU A 68 11.17 -8.04 2.51
C GLU A 68 12.56 -7.41 2.41
N MET A 69 12.74 -6.17 2.86
CA MET A 69 14.04 -5.50 2.94
C MET A 69 15.03 -6.30 3.79
N ALA A 70 14.59 -6.80 4.94
CA ALA A 70 15.42 -7.63 5.82
C ALA A 70 15.80 -8.96 5.16
N SER A 71 14.89 -9.57 4.40
CA SER A 71 15.11 -10.85 3.73
C SER A 71 15.99 -10.73 2.49
N LEU A 72 15.72 -9.74 1.61
CA LEU A 72 16.42 -9.58 0.34
C LEU A 72 17.83 -9.04 0.51
N LEU A 73 18.03 -8.07 1.37
CA LEU A 73 19.32 -7.42 1.59
C LEU A 73 20.09 -7.98 2.79
N GLY A 74 19.39 -8.60 3.72
CA GLY A 74 19.87 -9.37 4.86
C GLY A 74 21.15 -8.84 5.50
N GLY A 75 22.25 -9.58 5.31
CA GLY A 75 23.55 -9.27 5.87
C GLY A 75 24.34 -8.20 5.09
N GLN A 76 23.81 -7.63 3.99
CA GLN A 76 24.54 -6.60 3.24
C GLN A 76 24.58 -5.30 4.01
N SER A 77 25.78 -4.70 4.08
CA SER A 77 25.95 -3.37 4.66
C SER A 77 25.42 -2.33 3.68
N VAL A 78 24.42 -1.60 4.10
CA VAL A 78 23.83 -0.48 3.36
C VAL A 78 23.89 0.79 4.19
N THR A 79 24.01 1.93 3.53
CA THR A 79 23.85 3.23 4.19
C THR A 79 22.36 3.51 4.40
N ILE A 80 22.05 4.41 5.33
CA ILE A 80 20.65 4.83 5.55
C ILE A 80 20.05 5.41 4.26
N ALA A 81 20.83 6.17 3.49
CA ALA A 81 20.36 6.79 2.26
C ALA A 81 20.02 5.73 1.19
N GLU A 82 20.85 4.72 1.03
CA GLU A 82 20.56 3.58 0.13
C GLU A 82 19.33 2.79 0.60
N TYR A 83 19.22 2.55 1.91
CA TYR A 83 18.06 1.88 2.48
C TYR A 83 16.77 2.68 2.24
N GLU A 84 16.79 4.01 2.46
CA GLU A 84 15.67 4.91 2.23
C GLU A 84 15.24 4.89 0.76
N GLU A 85 16.20 4.95 -0.17
CA GLU A 85 15.94 4.92 -1.60
C GLU A 85 15.29 3.59 -2.01
N LEU A 86 15.84 2.46 -1.57
CA LEU A 86 15.32 1.12 -1.88
C LEU A 86 13.95 0.89 -1.25
N PHE A 87 13.77 1.26 0.02
CA PHE A 87 12.48 1.15 0.70
C PHE A 87 11.43 2.04 0.02
N GLY A 88 11.80 3.25 -0.39
CA GLY A 88 10.93 4.15 -1.15
C GLY A 88 10.56 3.61 -2.53
N LEU A 89 11.46 2.88 -3.21
CA LEU A 89 11.16 2.19 -4.46
C LEU A 89 10.18 1.05 -4.23
N LEU A 90 10.41 0.21 -3.24
CA LEU A 90 9.50 -0.88 -2.87
C LEU A 90 8.11 -0.35 -2.50
N LEU A 91 8.05 0.71 -1.70
CA LEU A 91 6.78 1.33 -1.30
C LEU A 91 6.00 1.87 -2.52
N ARG A 92 6.68 2.46 -3.50
CA ARG A 92 6.04 2.93 -4.74
C ARG A 92 5.65 1.80 -5.68
N SER A 93 6.38 0.68 -5.66
CA SER A 93 6.09 -0.50 -6.49
C SER A 93 5.05 -1.42 -5.85
N SER A 94 4.86 -1.35 -4.54
CA SER A 94 3.77 -2.02 -3.85
C SER A 94 2.48 -1.33 -4.29
N ASP A 95 1.90 -1.87 -5.35
CA ASP A 95 0.56 -1.50 -5.77
C ASP A 95 -0.38 -1.89 -4.63
N LEU A 96 -0.82 -0.91 -3.86
CA LEU A 96 -1.94 -1.06 -2.93
C LEU A 96 -3.17 -1.29 -3.81
N GLY A 97 -3.16 -2.44 -4.51
CA GLY A 97 -4.15 -2.80 -5.50
C GLY A 97 -5.54 -2.40 -5.05
N HIS A 98 -5.95 -1.24 -5.45
CA HIS A 98 -7.34 -0.83 -5.42
C HIS A 98 -8.08 -1.71 -6.41
N ILE A 99 -8.33 -2.94 -6.01
CA ILE A 99 -9.42 -3.70 -6.61
C ILE A 99 -10.65 -3.20 -5.84
N PRO A 100 -11.45 -2.31 -6.40
CA PRO A 100 -12.70 -1.93 -5.78
C PRO A 100 -13.57 -3.19 -5.78
N GLN A 101 -13.51 -3.94 -4.69
CA GLN A 101 -14.45 -5.02 -4.42
C GLN A 101 -15.72 -4.41 -3.81
N THR A 102 -16.33 -3.50 -4.53
CA THR A 102 -17.72 -3.17 -4.29
C THR A 102 -18.52 -4.05 -5.23
N LEU A 103 -19.09 -5.11 -4.68
CA LEU A 103 -20.09 -5.96 -5.36
C LEU A 103 -21.28 -5.13 -5.88
N ASP A 104 -21.36 -3.86 -5.53
CA ASP A 104 -22.45 -2.92 -5.81
C ASP A 104 -21.88 -1.61 -6.38
N ALA A 105 -20.94 -1.68 -7.31
CA ALA A 105 -20.34 -0.50 -7.94
C ALA A 105 -20.77 -0.36 -9.39
N VAL A 106 -21.09 0.89 -9.76
CA VAL A 106 -21.23 1.26 -11.17
C VAL A 106 -19.85 1.47 -11.77
N VAL A 107 -19.47 0.63 -12.72
CA VAL A 107 -18.20 0.74 -13.43
C VAL A 107 -18.41 1.55 -14.70
N LEU A 108 -17.70 2.66 -14.84
CA LEU A 108 -17.68 3.49 -16.04
C LEU A 108 -16.35 3.29 -16.79
N ALA A 109 -16.40 2.81 -18.01
CA ALA A 109 -15.20 2.59 -18.80
C ALA A 109 -15.47 2.65 -20.32
N SER A 110 -14.41 2.80 -21.10
CA SER A 110 -14.48 2.74 -22.56
C SER A 110 -14.57 1.28 -23.04
N ALA A 111 -15.44 1.00 -23.99
CA ALA A 111 -15.75 -0.34 -24.49
C ALA A 111 -14.51 -1.15 -24.96
N GLY A 112 -13.45 -0.50 -25.46
CA GLY A 112 -12.23 -1.17 -25.91
C GLY A 112 -11.21 -1.47 -24.80
N LYS A 113 -11.42 -0.98 -23.57
CA LYS A 113 -10.46 -1.10 -22.46
C LYS A 113 -10.97 -1.90 -21.28
N MET A 114 -12.21 -2.36 -21.32
CA MET A 114 -12.88 -2.98 -20.19
C MET A 114 -13.06 -4.49 -20.40
N ARG A 115 -12.64 -5.25 -19.38
CA ARG A 115 -13.08 -6.65 -19.21
C ARG A 115 -14.04 -6.70 -18.03
N LEU A 116 -15.26 -7.16 -18.27
CA LEU A 116 -16.27 -7.38 -17.24
C LEU A 116 -16.56 -8.86 -17.14
N ASP A 117 -16.56 -9.36 -15.90
CA ASP A 117 -17.11 -10.68 -15.61
C ASP A 117 -18.61 -10.52 -15.36
N ALA A 118 -19.43 -10.80 -16.39
CA ALA A 118 -20.89 -10.94 -16.36
C ALA A 118 -21.65 -9.91 -15.49
N PRO A 119 -21.73 -8.63 -15.86
CA PRO A 119 -22.51 -7.64 -15.13
C PRO A 119 -24.01 -7.89 -15.33
N ASP A 120 -24.81 -7.67 -14.29
CA ASP A 120 -26.27 -7.81 -14.34
C ASP A 120 -26.92 -6.79 -15.29
N TYR A 121 -26.37 -5.59 -15.38
CA TYR A 121 -26.85 -4.51 -16.24
C TYR A 121 -25.71 -3.81 -16.95
N VAL A 122 -25.88 -3.54 -18.25
CA VAL A 122 -24.93 -2.79 -19.07
C VAL A 122 -25.65 -1.63 -19.75
N PHE A 123 -25.15 -0.42 -19.54
CA PHE A 123 -25.60 0.77 -20.23
C PHE A 123 -24.52 1.22 -21.21
N VAL A 124 -24.83 1.24 -22.50
CA VAL A 124 -23.90 1.70 -23.52
C VAL A 124 -24.31 3.11 -23.96
N LEU A 125 -23.41 4.08 -23.80
CA LEU A 125 -23.62 5.46 -24.19
C LEU A 125 -22.79 5.79 -25.43
N GLY A 126 -23.26 6.74 -26.27
CA GLY A 126 -22.52 7.15 -27.46
C GLY A 126 -22.66 6.20 -28.65
N LEU A 127 -23.76 5.45 -28.77
CA LEU A 127 -24.10 4.64 -29.91
C LEU A 127 -24.61 5.56 -31.05
N SER A 128 -23.72 6.38 -31.61
CA SER A 128 -23.99 7.23 -32.76
C SER A 128 -23.34 6.64 -33.99
N GLU A 129 -24.05 6.72 -35.14
CA GLU A 129 -23.54 6.25 -36.42
C GLU A 129 -22.21 6.93 -36.76
N GLY A 130 -21.15 6.13 -36.96
CA GLY A 130 -19.77 6.60 -37.21
C GLY A 130 -18.91 6.79 -35.98
N GLU A 131 -19.46 6.81 -34.75
CA GLU A 131 -18.68 6.88 -33.51
C GLU A 131 -18.51 5.52 -32.85
N PHE A 132 -19.61 4.72 -32.75
CA PHE A 132 -19.54 3.35 -32.25
C PHE A 132 -20.71 2.48 -32.82
N PRO A 133 -20.40 1.33 -33.52
CA PRO A 133 -19.04 0.92 -33.90
C PRO A 133 -18.41 1.87 -34.93
N ALA A 134 -17.10 2.10 -34.82
CA ALA A 134 -16.37 2.87 -35.83
C ALA A 134 -16.48 2.15 -37.16
N ALA A 135 -16.80 2.89 -38.23
CA ALA A 135 -16.84 2.33 -39.58
C ALA A 135 -15.45 1.79 -39.96
N PRO A 136 -15.34 0.63 -40.68
CA PRO A 136 -14.04 0.05 -41.07
C PRO A 136 -13.27 0.93 -42.04
#